data_e3761f8e8146ab286e34d75acf88c3ae
#
_entry.id   e3761f8e8146ab286e34d75acf88c3ae
#
_cell.length_a   1.000
_cell.length_b   1.000
_cell.length_c   1.000
_cell.angle_alpha   90.00
_cell.angle_beta   90.00
_cell.angle_gamma   90.00
#
_symmetry.space_group_name_H-M   'P 1'
#
loop_
_entity.id
_entity.type
_entity.pdbx_description
1 polymer ?
#
loop_
_entity_poly.entity_id
_entity_poly.type
_entity_poly.pdbx_seq_one_letter_code
_entity_poly.pdbx_strand_id
1 'polypeptide(L)'
;MSTSFGIQSAVTLHLVNQVMPRLPVIWVDTGYLPEETHAYAKTLTQHLNLNLHVAKSDISPAEMEERYGRLWESDSLDDLNAYDRIRKVEPMNKALSQLNAEAWISGVRAAQTDFRAGLKHVTRSPCLYRIHPLLDWTSEDVSRYLRLHGLPRHPLEADGFTTVGDAHSSRPLEASDKSDRDTRFCGRKQECGLHLNRSTGRGVGVGRSDA
;
A
#
# COMPACT_ATOMS: atom_id res chain seq x y z
N MET A 1 -2.40 8.75 -8.17
CA MET A 1 -2.51 7.33 -7.82
C MET A 1 -1.58 6.96 -6.68
N SER A 2 -1.71 5.76 -6.08
CA SER A 2 -0.71 5.25 -5.14
C SER A 2 -0.10 3.93 -5.59
N THR A 3 1.11 3.65 -5.09
CA THR A 3 1.81 2.38 -5.28
C THR A 3 2.52 1.97 -3.99
N SER A 4 2.71 0.67 -3.78
CA SER A 4 3.59 0.12 -2.76
C SER A 4 4.93 -0.33 -3.32
N PHE A 5 5.13 -0.25 -4.63
CA PHE A 5 6.21 -0.90 -5.36
C PHE A 5 6.40 -2.40 -4.98
N GLY A 6 5.31 -3.08 -4.65
CA GLY A 6 5.32 -4.53 -4.45
C GLY A 6 5.39 -5.30 -5.76
N ILE A 7 5.41 -6.62 -5.69
CA ILE A 7 5.66 -7.58 -6.79
C ILE A 7 4.88 -7.25 -8.08
N GLN A 8 3.63 -6.84 -7.97
CA GLN A 8 2.73 -6.65 -9.12
C GLN A 8 2.46 -5.18 -9.46
N SER A 9 3.13 -4.25 -8.78
CA SER A 9 2.83 -2.81 -8.88
C SER A 9 3.11 -2.20 -10.25
N ALA A 10 4.07 -2.74 -11.01
CA ALA A 10 4.44 -2.23 -12.33
C ALA A 10 3.26 -2.22 -13.31
N VAL A 11 2.33 -3.17 -13.20
CA VAL A 11 1.16 -3.26 -14.08
C VAL A 11 0.28 -2.02 -13.97
N THR A 12 -0.13 -1.69 -12.73
CA THR A 12 -0.99 -0.51 -12.51
C THR A 12 -0.27 0.77 -12.89
N LEU A 13 1.02 0.88 -12.53
CA LEU A 13 1.84 2.04 -12.86
C LEU A 13 1.96 2.25 -14.37
N HIS A 14 2.29 1.20 -15.12
CA HIS A 14 2.40 1.26 -16.57
C HIS A 14 1.07 1.57 -17.22
N LEU A 15 0.00 0.83 -16.89
CA LEU A 15 -1.32 0.98 -17.48
C LEU A 15 -1.88 2.41 -17.29
N VAL A 16 -1.77 2.96 -16.07
CA VAL A 16 -2.23 4.31 -15.78
C VAL A 16 -1.35 5.36 -16.46
N ASN A 17 -0.02 5.14 -16.49
CA ASN A 17 0.91 6.08 -17.12
C ASN A 17 0.73 6.17 -18.65
N GLN A 18 0.27 5.08 -19.32
CA GLN A 18 -0.08 5.11 -20.74
C GLN A 18 -1.25 6.05 -21.05
N VAL A 19 -2.23 6.16 -20.13
CA VAL A 19 -3.43 6.97 -20.31
C VAL A 19 -3.26 8.37 -19.74
N MET A 20 -2.59 8.48 -18.60
CA MET A 20 -2.39 9.72 -17.86
C MET A 20 -0.91 9.90 -17.50
N PRO A 21 -0.05 10.20 -18.48
CA PRO A 21 1.36 10.43 -18.23
C PRO A 21 1.54 11.60 -17.26
N ARG A 22 2.49 11.48 -16.33
CA ARG A 22 2.78 12.48 -15.29
C ARG A 22 1.70 12.63 -14.20
N LEU A 23 0.70 11.71 -14.12
CA LEU A 23 -0.18 11.66 -12.97
C LEU A 23 0.66 11.52 -11.67
N PRO A 24 0.40 12.31 -10.60
CA PRO A 24 1.10 12.15 -9.34
C PRO A 24 0.98 10.72 -8.79
N VAL A 25 2.12 10.10 -8.47
CA VAL A 25 2.22 8.74 -7.91
C VAL A 25 2.69 8.84 -6.47
N ILE A 26 1.81 8.57 -5.51
CA ILE A 26 2.14 8.58 -4.09
C ILE A 26 2.73 7.23 -3.71
N TRP A 27 3.91 7.25 -3.11
CA TRP A 27 4.55 6.11 -2.47
C TRP A 27 4.74 6.38 -0.99
N VAL A 28 4.12 5.57 -0.15
CA VAL A 28 4.33 5.67 1.29
C VAL A 28 5.57 4.88 1.66
N ASP A 29 6.65 5.59 2.01
CA ASP A 29 7.85 5.00 2.57
C ASP A 29 7.71 4.93 4.09
N THR A 30 7.53 3.71 4.59
CA THR A 30 7.31 3.45 6.02
C THR A 30 8.59 3.57 6.84
N GLY A 31 9.76 3.59 6.20
CA GLY A 31 11.08 3.50 6.85
C GLY A 31 11.46 2.07 7.26
N TYR A 32 10.63 1.07 6.89
CA TYR A 32 10.84 -0.36 7.16
C TYR A 32 10.77 -1.21 5.88
N LEU A 33 10.72 -0.57 4.71
CA LEU A 33 10.70 -1.29 3.43
C LEU A 33 12.05 -1.95 3.15
N PRO A 34 12.07 -3.14 2.50
CA PRO A 34 13.29 -3.78 2.04
C PRO A 34 14.10 -2.90 1.09
N GLU A 35 15.42 -3.06 1.07
CA GLU A 35 16.30 -2.35 0.12
C GLU A 35 15.95 -2.68 -1.33
N GLU A 36 15.55 -3.92 -1.60
CA GLU A 36 15.09 -4.39 -2.90
C GLU A 36 13.87 -3.61 -3.39
N THR A 37 12.95 -3.23 -2.47
CA THR A 37 11.80 -2.38 -2.81
C THR A 37 12.24 -0.97 -3.16
N HIS A 38 13.22 -0.40 -2.47
CA HIS A 38 13.80 0.90 -2.81
C HIS A 38 14.50 0.89 -4.17
N ALA A 39 15.30 -0.16 -4.44
CA ALA A 39 15.97 -0.36 -5.73
C ALA A 39 14.95 -0.50 -6.87
N TYR A 40 13.91 -1.29 -6.66
CA TYR A 40 12.82 -1.49 -7.62
C TYR A 40 12.02 -0.21 -7.87
N ALA A 41 11.70 0.55 -6.82
CA ALA A 41 11.03 1.84 -6.95
C ALA A 41 11.83 2.82 -7.81
N LYS A 42 13.16 2.89 -7.60
CA LYS A 42 14.07 3.70 -8.43
C LYS A 42 14.03 3.26 -9.89
N THR A 43 14.16 1.95 -10.14
CA THR A 43 14.14 1.38 -11.49
C THR A 43 12.82 1.69 -12.21
N LEU A 44 11.66 1.42 -11.59
CA LEU A 44 10.37 1.69 -12.20
C LEU A 44 10.10 3.19 -12.40
N THR A 45 10.50 4.02 -11.45
CA THR A 45 10.34 5.47 -11.57
C THR A 45 11.09 6.01 -12.79
N GLN A 46 12.31 5.54 -13.02
CA GLN A 46 13.10 5.92 -14.19
C GLN A 46 12.54 5.32 -15.48
N HIS A 47 12.21 4.01 -15.47
CA HIS A 47 11.72 3.29 -16.63
C HIS A 47 10.40 3.87 -17.18
N LEU A 48 9.49 4.26 -16.29
CA LEU A 48 8.17 4.78 -16.63
C LEU A 48 8.09 6.31 -16.57
N ASN A 49 9.18 7.01 -16.24
CA ASN A 49 9.22 8.47 -16.04
C ASN A 49 8.10 8.97 -15.11
N LEU A 50 7.97 8.33 -13.94
CA LEU A 50 6.90 8.61 -12.99
C LEU A 50 7.07 9.95 -12.28
N ASN A 51 5.97 10.67 -12.07
CA ASN A 51 5.90 11.83 -11.18
C ASN A 51 5.72 11.34 -9.72
N LEU A 52 6.82 10.90 -9.09
CA LEU A 52 6.81 10.23 -7.79
C LEU A 52 6.78 11.22 -6.63
N HIS A 53 5.83 11.04 -5.72
CA HIS A 53 5.70 11.74 -4.45
C HIS A 53 5.90 10.76 -3.29
N VAL A 54 7.02 10.86 -2.58
CA VAL A 54 7.33 10.01 -1.43
C VAL A 54 6.68 10.59 -0.18
N ALA A 55 5.73 9.87 0.39
CA ALA A 55 5.07 10.23 1.63
C ALA A 55 5.70 9.47 2.81
N LYS A 56 6.03 10.17 3.89
CA LYS A 56 6.61 9.61 5.11
C LYS A 56 5.81 10.04 6.33
N SER A 57 5.90 9.24 7.40
CA SER A 57 5.38 9.63 8.71
C SER A 57 6.13 10.85 9.25
N ASP A 58 5.44 11.68 10.03
CA ASP A 58 6.03 12.84 10.69
C ASP A 58 6.99 12.45 11.82
N ILE A 59 6.90 11.23 12.34
CA ILE A 59 7.85 10.66 13.31
C ILE A 59 8.75 9.62 12.64
N SER A 60 10.01 9.58 13.05
CA SER A 60 10.96 8.59 12.55
C SER A 60 10.62 7.17 13.04
N PRO A 61 11.17 6.09 12.41
CA PRO A 61 11.07 4.75 12.94
C PRO A 61 11.55 4.64 14.40
N ALA A 62 12.74 5.18 14.70
CA ALA A 62 13.31 5.13 16.04
C ALA A 62 12.43 5.84 17.08
N GLU A 63 11.90 7.01 16.73
CA GLU A 63 11.00 7.77 17.59
C GLU A 63 9.66 7.04 17.84
N MET A 64 9.15 6.34 16.83
CA MET A 64 7.95 5.51 17.00
C MET A 64 8.24 4.32 17.94
N GLU A 65 9.38 3.65 17.76
CA GLU A 65 9.76 2.53 18.60
C GLU A 65 10.03 2.95 20.06
N GLU A 66 10.61 4.12 20.27
CA GLU A 66 10.82 4.68 21.60
C GLU A 66 9.48 4.99 22.31
N ARG A 67 8.51 5.56 21.58
CA ARG A 67 7.22 5.98 22.17
C ARG A 67 6.22 4.85 22.36
N TYR A 68 6.20 3.88 21.45
CA TYR A 68 5.13 2.88 21.37
C TYR A 68 5.65 1.44 21.36
N GLY A 69 6.97 1.23 21.36
CA GLY A 69 7.57 -0.07 21.15
C GLY A 69 7.43 -0.55 19.70
N ARG A 70 7.79 -1.80 19.47
CA ARG A 70 7.68 -2.45 18.14
C ARG A 70 6.26 -2.97 17.92
N LEU A 71 5.36 -2.07 17.60
CA LEU A 71 3.92 -2.35 17.41
C LEU A 71 3.63 -3.52 16.47
N TRP A 72 4.51 -3.78 15.49
CA TRP A 72 4.34 -4.89 14.52
C TRP A 72 4.65 -6.28 15.10
N GLU A 73 5.32 -6.36 16.25
CA GLU A 73 5.60 -7.62 16.97
C GLU A 73 4.43 -8.03 17.85
N SER A 74 3.53 -7.11 18.18
CA SER A 74 2.37 -7.33 19.05
C SER A 74 1.36 -8.30 18.42
N ASP A 75 0.75 -9.13 19.27
CA ASP A 75 -0.40 -9.96 18.90
C ASP A 75 -1.72 -9.18 18.90
N SER A 76 -1.71 -7.95 19.41
CA SER A 76 -2.87 -7.07 19.44
C SER A 76 -3.17 -6.50 18.06
N LEU A 77 -4.39 -6.67 17.57
CA LEU A 77 -4.84 -6.02 16.34
C LEU A 77 -4.87 -4.49 16.48
N ASP A 78 -5.05 -3.96 17.68
CA ASP A 78 -5.06 -2.51 17.91
C ASP A 78 -3.65 -1.93 17.74
N ASP A 79 -2.61 -2.62 18.18
CA ASP A 79 -1.22 -2.21 17.98
C ASP A 79 -0.84 -2.28 16.49
N LEU A 80 -1.23 -3.36 15.78
CA LEU A 80 -1.03 -3.47 14.34
C LEU A 80 -1.81 -2.37 13.59
N ASN A 81 -3.00 -1.99 14.06
CA ASN A 81 -3.76 -0.88 13.51
C ASN A 81 -3.09 0.48 13.79
N ALA A 82 -2.54 0.66 15.00
CA ALA A 82 -1.77 1.86 15.35
C ALA A 82 -0.53 2.00 14.48
N TYR A 83 0.22 0.91 14.27
CA TYR A 83 1.34 0.86 13.33
C TYR A 83 0.93 1.32 11.92
N ASP A 84 -0.09 0.68 11.34
CA ASP A 84 -0.54 1.03 9.98
C ASP A 84 -1.05 2.47 9.91
N ARG A 85 -1.73 2.96 10.95
CA ARG A 85 -2.18 4.36 11.01
C ARG A 85 -1.00 5.31 10.95
N ILE A 86 0.00 5.13 11.80
CA ILE A 86 1.17 6.01 11.91
C ILE A 86 2.06 5.95 10.67
N ARG A 87 2.32 4.73 10.17
CA ARG A 87 3.32 4.53 9.11
C ARG A 87 2.74 4.59 7.70
N LYS A 88 1.42 4.40 7.53
CA LYS A 88 0.81 4.27 6.20
C LYS A 88 -0.38 5.20 6.00
N VAL A 89 -1.39 5.18 6.89
CA VAL A 89 -2.65 5.86 6.65
C VAL A 89 -2.51 7.39 6.77
N GLU A 90 -1.88 7.87 7.84
CA GLU A 90 -1.66 9.31 8.06
C GLU A 90 -0.78 9.94 6.96
N PRO A 91 0.39 9.35 6.59
CA PRO A 91 1.19 9.86 5.47
C PRO A 91 0.44 9.88 4.14
N MET A 92 -0.34 8.83 3.85
CA MET A 92 -1.15 8.77 2.64
C MET A 92 -2.22 9.86 2.59
N ASN A 93 -2.95 10.06 3.69
CA ASN A 93 -3.99 11.08 3.78
C ASN A 93 -3.41 12.49 3.64
N LYS A 94 -2.24 12.75 4.26
CA LYS A 94 -1.50 14.01 4.13
C LYS A 94 -1.11 14.26 2.67
N ALA A 95 -0.56 13.27 1.99
CA ALA A 95 -0.17 13.38 0.58
C ALA A 95 -1.38 13.61 -0.34
N LEU A 96 -2.50 12.89 -0.15
CA LEU A 96 -3.73 13.11 -0.91
C LEU A 96 -4.27 14.54 -0.71
N SER A 97 -4.23 15.05 0.52
CA SER A 97 -4.65 16.42 0.84
C SER A 97 -3.74 17.47 0.20
N GLN A 98 -2.42 17.29 0.26
CA GLN A 98 -1.43 18.20 -0.35
C GLN A 98 -1.57 18.27 -1.87
N LEU A 99 -1.96 17.17 -2.51
CA LEU A 99 -2.21 17.10 -3.95
C LEU A 99 -3.61 17.54 -4.34
N ASN A 100 -4.46 17.95 -3.38
CA ASN A 100 -5.87 18.26 -3.60
C ASN A 100 -6.58 17.16 -4.41
N ALA A 101 -6.34 15.89 -4.04
CA ALA A 101 -6.80 14.74 -4.81
C ALA A 101 -8.32 14.60 -4.74
N GLU A 102 -8.99 14.64 -5.88
CA GLU A 102 -10.42 14.35 -6.03
C GLU A 102 -10.67 12.87 -6.35
N ALA A 103 -9.64 12.16 -6.84
CA ALA A 103 -9.69 10.73 -7.12
C ALA A 103 -8.39 10.03 -6.71
N TRP A 104 -8.52 8.81 -6.24
CA TRP A 104 -7.40 7.95 -5.86
C TRP A 104 -7.46 6.62 -6.60
N ILE A 105 -6.50 6.38 -7.47
CA ILE A 105 -6.33 5.12 -8.22
C ILE A 105 -5.39 4.20 -7.43
N SER A 106 -5.76 2.94 -7.28
CA SER A 106 -4.92 1.91 -6.65
C SER A 106 -4.99 0.57 -7.40
N GLY A 107 -3.92 -0.23 -7.29
CA GLY A 107 -3.78 -1.52 -7.96
C GLY A 107 -4.41 -2.70 -7.19
N VAL A 108 -5.51 -2.46 -6.48
CA VAL A 108 -6.24 -3.49 -5.75
C VAL A 108 -6.92 -4.45 -6.72
N ARG A 109 -6.91 -5.75 -6.41
CA ARG A 109 -7.59 -6.81 -7.17
C ARG A 109 -8.50 -7.61 -6.25
N ALA A 110 -9.69 -7.98 -6.75
CA ALA A 110 -10.71 -8.74 -6.02
C ALA A 110 -10.18 -10.10 -5.53
N ALA A 111 -9.35 -10.76 -6.35
CA ALA A 111 -8.78 -12.07 -6.05
C ALA A 111 -7.76 -12.08 -4.89
N GLN A 112 -7.42 -10.92 -4.28
CA GLN A 112 -6.39 -10.86 -3.26
C GLN A 112 -6.89 -11.15 -1.84
N THR A 113 -8.14 -10.77 -1.51
CA THR A 113 -8.78 -11.02 -0.21
C THR A 113 -10.30 -10.96 -0.34
N ASP A 114 -11.03 -11.60 0.58
CA ASP A 114 -12.50 -11.53 0.64
C ASP A 114 -13.02 -10.09 0.79
N PHE A 115 -12.31 -9.27 1.57
CA PHE A 115 -12.62 -7.84 1.68
C PHE A 115 -12.58 -7.14 0.30
N ARG A 116 -11.55 -7.45 -0.52
CA ARG A 116 -11.36 -6.83 -1.84
C ARG A 116 -12.34 -7.38 -2.87
N ALA A 117 -12.80 -8.61 -2.72
CA ALA A 117 -13.85 -9.17 -3.57
C ALA A 117 -15.16 -8.39 -3.50
N GLY A 118 -15.42 -7.72 -2.36
CA GLY A 118 -16.59 -6.84 -2.18
C GLY A 118 -16.42 -5.41 -2.71
N LEU A 119 -15.25 -5.03 -3.24
CA LEU A 119 -15.02 -3.69 -3.76
C LEU A 119 -15.66 -3.49 -5.15
N LYS A 120 -15.79 -2.21 -5.55
CA LYS A 120 -16.25 -1.82 -6.89
C LYS A 120 -15.12 -1.11 -7.63
N HIS A 121 -15.13 -1.15 -8.96
CA HIS A 121 -14.17 -0.42 -9.78
C HIS A 121 -14.10 1.06 -9.45
N VAL A 122 -15.24 1.67 -9.20
CA VAL A 122 -15.35 3.06 -8.77
C VAL A 122 -16.27 3.15 -7.57
N THR A 123 -15.77 3.78 -6.51
CA THR A 123 -16.56 4.08 -5.30
C THR A 123 -16.38 5.54 -4.95
N ARG A 124 -17.49 6.24 -4.69
CA ARG A 124 -17.47 7.60 -4.17
C ARG A 124 -17.47 7.57 -2.65
N SER A 125 -16.49 8.23 -2.04
CA SER A 125 -16.50 8.58 -0.62
C SER A 125 -16.79 10.08 -0.47
N PRO A 126 -17.08 10.60 0.72
CA PRO A 126 -17.39 12.02 0.90
C PRO A 126 -16.32 12.97 0.36
N CYS A 127 -15.06 12.56 0.37
CA CYS A 127 -13.93 13.44 0.03
C CYS A 127 -13.29 13.12 -1.32
N LEU A 128 -13.40 11.89 -1.86
CA LEU A 128 -12.75 11.52 -3.13
C LEU A 128 -13.37 10.26 -3.75
N TYR A 129 -13.15 10.11 -5.06
CA TYR A 129 -13.41 8.85 -5.76
C TYR A 129 -12.27 7.85 -5.53
N ARG A 130 -12.60 6.59 -5.29
CA ARG A 130 -11.65 5.48 -5.29
C ARG A 130 -11.83 4.68 -6.56
N ILE A 131 -10.71 4.41 -7.26
CA ILE A 131 -10.72 3.77 -8.58
C ILE A 131 -9.76 2.57 -8.55
N HIS A 132 -10.27 1.41 -8.93
CA HIS A 132 -9.55 0.14 -8.96
C HIS A 132 -9.56 -0.46 -10.37
N PRO A 133 -8.68 -0.01 -11.27
CA PRO A 133 -8.72 -0.40 -12.69
C PRO A 133 -8.41 -1.88 -12.92
N LEU A 134 -7.69 -2.52 -11.99
CA LEU A 134 -7.32 -3.94 -12.08
C LEU A 134 -8.21 -4.86 -11.24
N LEU A 135 -9.37 -4.39 -10.78
CA LEU A 135 -10.16 -5.10 -9.77
C LEU A 135 -10.44 -6.57 -10.16
N ASP A 136 -10.81 -6.84 -11.41
CA ASP A 136 -11.16 -8.17 -11.90
C ASP A 136 -9.97 -8.96 -12.46
N TRP A 137 -8.74 -8.39 -12.40
CA TRP A 137 -7.57 -9.05 -12.94
C TRP A 137 -7.10 -10.20 -12.06
N THR A 138 -6.82 -11.33 -12.68
CA THR A 138 -6.19 -12.49 -12.04
C THR A 138 -4.67 -12.30 -11.91
N SER A 139 -4.01 -13.17 -11.15
CA SER A 139 -2.55 -13.20 -11.08
C SER A 139 -1.92 -13.60 -12.42
N GLU A 140 -2.63 -14.41 -13.21
CA GLU A 140 -2.23 -14.79 -14.56
C GLU A 140 -2.27 -13.59 -15.52
N ASP A 141 -3.34 -12.78 -15.47
CA ASP A 141 -3.45 -11.55 -16.28
C ASP A 141 -2.31 -10.60 -15.99
N VAL A 142 -2.00 -10.38 -14.70
CA VAL A 142 -0.88 -9.57 -14.25
C VAL A 142 0.45 -10.11 -14.79
N SER A 143 0.70 -11.41 -14.65
CA SER A 143 1.94 -12.04 -15.12
C SER A 143 2.07 -11.99 -16.64
N ARG A 144 0.97 -12.17 -17.36
CA ARG A 144 0.91 -12.03 -18.82
C ARG A 144 1.23 -10.61 -19.26
N TYR A 145 0.63 -9.62 -18.59
CA TYR A 145 0.87 -8.20 -18.88
C TYR A 145 2.33 -7.79 -18.65
N LEU A 146 2.92 -8.20 -17.51
CA LEU A 146 4.33 -7.95 -17.20
C LEU A 146 5.26 -8.48 -18.30
N ARG A 147 5.02 -9.72 -18.76
CA ARG A 147 5.81 -10.33 -19.85
C ARG A 147 5.60 -9.62 -21.19
N LEU A 148 4.34 -9.33 -21.54
CA LEU A 148 3.99 -8.70 -22.83
C LEU A 148 4.64 -7.32 -22.99
N HIS A 149 4.73 -6.55 -21.91
CA HIS A 149 5.29 -5.20 -21.93
C HIS A 149 6.75 -5.13 -21.46
N GLY A 150 7.40 -6.28 -21.20
CA GLY A 150 8.80 -6.32 -20.77
C GLY A 150 9.08 -5.50 -19.49
N LEU A 151 8.10 -5.43 -18.59
CA LEU A 151 8.22 -4.60 -17.40
C LEU A 151 9.20 -5.19 -16.38
N PRO A 152 10.00 -4.35 -15.71
CA PRO A 152 10.88 -4.79 -14.63
C PRO A 152 10.11 -5.57 -13.57
N ARG A 153 10.73 -6.62 -13.05
CA ARG A 153 10.18 -7.44 -11.96
C ARG A 153 10.84 -7.07 -10.63
N HIS A 154 10.10 -7.23 -9.54
CA HIS A 154 10.63 -6.98 -8.21
C HIS A 154 11.69 -8.03 -7.86
N PRO A 155 12.89 -7.66 -7.34
CA PRO A 155 13.95 -8.61 -7.05
C PRO A 155 13.52 -9.77 -6.14
N LEU A 156 12.78 -9.48 -5.07
CA LEU A 156 12.31 -10.51 -4.12
C LEU A 156 11.30 -11.52 -4.73
N GLU A 157 10.82 -11.30 -5.95
CA GLU A 157 10.00 -12.31 -6.62
C GLU A 157 10.80 -13.59 -6.92
N ALA A 158 12.09 -13.46 -7.24
CA ALA A 158 12.99 -14.59 -7.44
C ALA A 158 13.23 -15.39 -6.15
N ASP A 159 13.08 -14.73 -4.99
CA ASP A 159 13.22 -15.33 -3.66
C ASP A 159 11.89 -15.90 -3.12
N GLY A 160 10.87 -16.04 -3.99
CA GLY A 160 9.60 -16.66 -3.65
C GLY A 160 8.58 -15.76 -2.95
N PHE A 161 8.82 -14.44 -2.92
CA PHE A 161 7.81 -13.50 -2.40
C PHE A 161 6.70 -13.30 -3.43
N THR A 162 5.46 -13.45 -3.02
CA THR A 162 4.26 -13.14 -3.82
C THR A 162 3.67 -11.78 -3.46
N THR A 163 3.90 -11.33 -2.23
CA THR A 163 3.58 -9.98 -1.76
C THR A 163 4.74 -9.41 -0.97
N VAL A 164 4.97 -8.09 -1.07
CA VAL A 164 5.99 -7.37 -0.32
C VAL A 164 5.39 -6.13 0.32
N GLY A 165 5.79 -5.85 1.54
CA GLY A 165 5.57 -4.62 2.28
C GLY A 165 6.75 -4.36 3.19
N ASP A 166 6.54 -4.04 4.47
CA ASP A 166 7.64 -3.82 5.41
C ASP A 166 8.43 -5.11 5.64
N ALA A 167 9.75 -5.03 5.79
CA ALA A 167 10.66 -6.17 5.90
C ALA A 167 10.28 -7.10 7.07
N HIS A 168 9.99 -6.51 8.24
CA HIS A 168 9.60 -7.26 9.44
C HIS A 168 8.24 -8.00 9.33
N SER A 169 7.41 -7.68 8.34
CA SER A 169 6.06 -8.23 8.18
C SER A 169 5.83 -8.90 6.83
N SER A 170 6.90 -9.25 6.13
CA SER A 170 6.84 -9.93 4.82
C SER A 170 7.77 -11.12 4.84
N ARG A 171 7.32 -12.24 4.25
CA ARG A 171 8.13 -13.43 4.03
C ARG A 171 7.78 -14.09 2.69
N PRO A 172 8.63 -14.98 2.17
CA PRO A 172 8.28 -15.82 1.03
C PRO A 172 7.03 -16.65 1.30
N LEU A 173 6.37 -17.09 0.23
CA LEU A 173 5.24 -18.01 0.30
C LEU A 173 5.73 -19.41 0.70
N GLU A 174 5.04 -20.02 1.65
CA GLU A 174 5.29 -21.39 2.12
C GLU A 174 4.16 -22.34 1.68
N ALA A 175 4.46 -23.63 1.65
CA ALA A 175 3.46 -24.66 1.25
C ALA A 175 2.24 -24.72 2.18
N SER A 176 2.35 -24.23 3.41
CA SER A 176 1.27 -24.15 4.39
C SER A 176 0.34 -22.96 4.20
N ASP A 177 0.74 -21.95 3.42
CA ASP A 177 -0.06 -20.76 3.20
C ASP A 177 -1.27 -21.05 2.30
N LYS A 178 -2.42 -20.53 2.66
CA LYS A 178 -3.67 -20.67 1.90
C LYS A 178 -3.84 -19.56 0.87
N SER A 179 -3.16 -18.43 1.09
CA SER A 179 -3.22 -17.26 0.21
C SER A 179 -1.91 -16.48 0.22
N ASP A 180 -1.66 -15.70 -0.83
CA ASP A 180 -0.54 -14.76 -0.91
C ASP A 180 -0.47 -13.79 0.27
N ARG A 181 -1.61 -13.52 0.93
CA ARG A 181 -1.70 -12.54 2.02
C ARG A 181 -1.39 -13.12 3.39
N ASP A 182 -1.29 -14.44 3.51
CA ASP A 182 -0.84 -15.10 4.74
C ASP A 182 0.65 -14.85 5.01
N THR A 183 1.39 -14.45 3.98
CA THR A 183 2.79 -14.00 4.09
C THR A 183 2.94 -12.65 4.83
N ARG A 184 1.81 -11.96 5.14
CA ARG A 184 1.79 -10.65 5.81
C ARG A 184 1.47 -10.78 7.29
N PHE A 185 2.30 -10.18 8.16
CA PHE A 185 2.14 -10.25 9.62
C PHE A 185 1.85 -11.66 10.14
N CYS A 186 2.48 -12.68 9.54
CA CYS A 186 2.23 -14.10 9.86
C CYS A 186 0.74 -14.47 9.78
N GLY A 187 0.01 -13.95 8.78
CA GLY A 187 -1.42 -14.20 8.59
C GLY A 187 -2.37 -13.43 9.53
N ARG A 188 -1.85 -12.73 10.54
CA ARG A 188 -2.67 -12.00 11.54
C ARG A 188 -3.45 -10.83 10.96
N LYS A 189 -2.95 -10.21 9.88
CA LYS A 189 -3.57 -9.05 9.26
C LYS A 189 -3.31 -9.00 7.77
N GLN A 190 -4.36 -9.13 6.98
CA GLN A 190 -4.27 -9.14 5.52
C GLN A 190 -4.34 -7.75 4.89
N GLU A 191 -5.03 -6.78 5.52
CA GLU A 191 -5.22 -5.43 4.99
C GLU A 191 -4.50 -4.37 5.81
N CYS A 192 -3.79 -3.46 5.13
CA CYS A 192 -2.98 -2.41 5.75
C CYS A 192 -3.76 -1.14 6.16
N GLY A 193 -5.08 -1.20 6.18
CA GLY A 193 -5.93 -0.08 6.58
C GLY A 193 -6.13 1.04 5.53
N LEU A 194 -5.31 1.13 4.50
CA LEU A 194 -5.45 2.17 3.46
C LEU A 194 -6.77 2.06 2.69
N HIS A 195 -7.24 0.84 2.43
CA HIS A 195 -8.44 0.58 1.64
C HIS A 195 -9.70 0.38 2.49
N LEU A 196 -9.56 0.28 3.81
CA LEU A 196 -10.69 0.16 4.71
C LEU A 196 -11.48 1.48 4.72
N ASN A 197 -12.81 1.41 4.64
CA ASN A 197 -13.68 2.57 4.81
C ASN A 197 -13.68 2.97 6.30
N ARG A 198 -12.75 3.81 6.69
CA ARG A 198 -12.92 4.56 7.95
C ARG A 198 -13.84 5.73 7.63
N SER A 199 -15.10 5.64 8.06
CA SER A 199 -15.89 6.83 8.33
C SER A 199 -15.01 7.74 9.19
N THR A 200 -14.75 8.96 8.72
CA THR A 200 -14.00 9.99 9.44
C THR A 200 -14.64 10.16 10.81
N GLY A 201 -14.03 9.56 11.83
CA GLY A 201 -14.30 9.93 13.20
C GLY A 201 -13.98 11.42 13.33
N ARG A 202 -15.01 12.25 13.50
CA ARG A 202 -14.87 13.64 13.93
C ARG A 202 -14.01 13.61 15.18
N GLY A 203 -13.00 14.46 15.20
CA GLY A 203 -12.15 14.65 16.36
C GLY A 203 -13.00 14.76 17.63
N VAL A 204 -12.71 13.91 18.59
CA VAL A 204 -13.15 14.08 19.96
C VAL A 204 -12.44 15.33 20.44
N GLY A 205 -13.17 16.44 20.52
CA GLY A 205 -12.70 17.66 21.13
C GLY A 205 -12.27 17.35 22.55
N VAL A 206 -11.03 17.66 22.86
CA VAL A 206 -10.53 17.71 24.23
C VAL A 206 -11.34 18.84 24.93
N GLY A 207 -12.32 18.44 25.68
CA GLY A 207 -13.03 19.37 26.60
C GLY A 207 -12.02 19.91 27.58
N ARG A 208 -11.74 21.20 27.49
CA ARG A 208 -11.18 21.97 28.61
C ARG A 208 -12.23 21.95 29.70
N SER A 209 -11.92 21.32 30.83
CA SER A 209 -12.57 21.56 32.09
C SER A 209 -11.87 22.75 32.73
N ASP A 210 -12.47 23.92 32.61
CA ASP A 210 -12.24 25.03 33.54
C ASP A 210 -13.08 24.76 34.79
N ALA A 211 -12.46 24.59 35.93
CA ALA A 211 -12.87 25.00 37.26
C ALA A 211 -11.71 24.78 38.23
#